data_2ec58697a9216a2e763e9ce9ceb469d4
#
_entry.id   2ec58697a9216a2e763e9ce9ceb469d4
#
_cell.length_a   1.000
_cell.length_b   1.000
_cell.length_c   1.000
_cell.angle_alpha   90.00
_cell.angle_beta   90.00
_cell.angle_gamma   90.00
#
_symmetry.space_group_name_H-M   'P 1'
#
loop_
_entity.id
_entity.type
_entity.pdbx_description
1 polymer ?
#
loop_
_entity_poly.entity_id
_entity_poly.type
_entity_poly.pdbx_seq_one_letter_code
_entity_poly.pdbx_strand_id
1 'polypeptide(L)'
;MITTKDDFFISSILLSKPNFITKKIINGKLLEINENDISKNIRNKIILIEKADPGFDWIFSKKIKALITKYGGVNSHMSIRCEELNVPAAIGIGEDNYNNIKDYSDLILNCKNEQIIKNN
;
A
#
# COMPACT_ATOMS: atom_id res chain seq x y z
N MET A 1 9.94 -5.45 -0.34
CA MET A 1 10.32 -6.18 -1.56
C MET A 1 9.18 -6.16 -2.56
N ILE A 2 9.47 -5.80 -3.79
CA ILE A 2 8.49 -5.79 -4.86
C ILE A 2 8.90 -6.84 -5.88
N THR A 3 7.95 -7.68 -6.28
CA THR A 3 8.19 -8.71 -7.28
C THR A 3 7.13 -8.65 -8.37
N THR A 4 7.47 -9.16 -9.54
CA THR A 4 6.51 -9.45 -10.59
C THR A 4 6.40 -10.97 -10.72
N LYS A 5 5.43 -11.44 -11.49
CA LYS A 5 5.31 -12.88 -11.70
C LYS A 5 6.54 -13.46 -12.38
N ASP A 6 7.18 -12.68 -13.23
CA ASP A 6 8.31 -13.14 -14.02
C ASP A 6 9.64 -12.67 -13.50
N ASP A 7 9.63 -11.65 -12.64
CA ASP A 7 10.84 -11.08 -12.10
C ASP A 7 10.78 -10.97 -10.61
N PHE A 8 11.92 -11.20 -10.01
CA PHE A 8 12.13 -11.00 -8.60
C PHE A 8 13.01 -9.78 -8.41
N PHE A 9 12.47 -8.78 -7.72
CA PHE A 9 13.16 -7.52 -7.54
C PHE A 9 13.31 -7.20 -6.06
N ILE A 10 14.53 -7.23 -5.57
CA ILE A 10 14.83 -6.82 -4.22
C ILE A 10 15.31 -5.40 -4.26
N SER A 11 14.43 -4.47 -3.87
CA SER A 11 14.85 -3.09 -3.81
C SER A 11 15.48 -2.84 -2.46
N SER A 12 16.54 -2.12 -2.49
CA SER A 12 17.15 -1.51 -1.33
C SER A 12 17.22 -2.38 -0.09
N ILE A 13 17.89 -3.47 -0.27
CA ILE A 13 18.33 -4.22 0.87
C ILE A 13 19.09 -3.36 1.87
N LEU A 14 19.50 -2.19 1.41
CA LEU A 14 20.29 -1.25 2.19
C LEU A 14 19.44 -0.28 2.98
N LEU A 15 18.16 -0.14 2.62
CA LEU A 15 17.31 0.87 3.20
C LEU A 15 16.25 0.24 4.06
N SER A 16 15.40 1.08 4.62
CA SER A 16 14.32 0.63 5.47
C SER A 16 13.35 -0.24 4.69
N LYS A 17 12.91 -1.32 5.31
CA LYS A 17 11.81 -2.12 4.80
C LYS A 17 10.49 -1.38 4.97
N PRO A 18 9.54 -1.61 4.06
CA PRO A 18 8.16 -1.20 4.32
C PRO A 18 7.64 -1.87 5.60
N ASN A 19 6.75 -1.19 6.27
CA ASN A 19 6.07 -1.74 7.42
C ASN A 19 4.78 -2.42 6.95
N PHE A 20 4.76 -3.74 7.01
CA PHE A 20 3.57 -4.51 6.61
C PHE A 20 2.66 -4.69 7.82
N ILE A 21 1.42 -4.25 7.67
CA ILE A 21 0.42 -4.24 8.73
C ILE A 21 -0.65 -5.26 8.39
N THR A 22 -1.06 -6.05 9.38
CA THR A 22 -2.09 -7.09 9.23
C THR A 22 -1.61 -8.22 8.29
N LYS A 23 -1.51 -9.42 8.84
CA LYS A 23 -0.93 -10.56 8.12
C LYS A 23 -1.94 -11.23 7.21
N LYS A 24 -2.31 -10.52 6.15
CA LYS A 24 -3.25 -11.02 5.13
C LYS A 24 -2.61 -10.99 3.76
N ILE A 25 -3.12 -11.83 2.87
CA ILE A 25 -2.75 -11.84 1.47
C ILE A 25 -4.00 -11.40 0.70
N ILE A 26 -3.89 -10.31 -0.04
CA ILE A 26 -5.02 -9.82 -0.82
C ILE A 26 -4.56 -9.51 -2.24
N ASN A 27 -5.49 -9.59 -3.18
CA ASN A 27 -5.25 -9.07 -4.51
C ASN A 27 -6.34 -8.08 -4.86
N GLY A 28 -6.05 -7.18 -5.76
CA GLY A 28 -7.03 -6.19 -6.15
C GLY A 28 -6.44 -5.17 -7.09
N LYS A 29 -7.32 -4.28 -7.53
CA LYS A 29 -6.93 -3.17 -8.38
C LYS A 29 -6.23 -2.11 -7.57
N LEU A 30 -5.17 -1.56 -8.14
CA LEU A 30 -4.41 -0.47 -7.54
C LEU A 30 -4.94 0.85 -8.05
N LEU A 31 -5.15 1.79 -7.14
CA LEU A 31 -5.55 3.15 -7.49
C LEU A 31 -4.73 4.15 -6.68
N GLU A 32 -3.99 4.99 -7.39
CA GLU A 32 -3.28 6.10 -6.78
C GLU A 32 -4.24 7.28 -6.59
N ILE A 33 -4.24 7.85 -5.40
CA ILE A 33 -5.11 9.00 -5.10
C ILE A 33 -4.32 10.09 -4.37
N ASN A 34 -4.88 11.28 -4.36
CA ASN A 34 -4.40 12.39 -3.53
C ASN A 34 -5.53 12.86 -2.61
N GLU A 35 -5.24 13.82 -1.74
CA GLU A 35 -6.20 14.28 -0.74
C GLU A 35 -7.48 14.85 -1.34
N ASN A 36 -7.43 15.32 -2.58
CA ASN A 36 -8.58 15.95 -3.25
C ASN A 36 -9.47 14.94 -3.98
N ASP A 37 -9.14 13.67 -3.93
CA ASP A 37 -9.86 12.63 -4.68
C ASP A 37 -11.01 12.00 -3.91
N ILE A 38 -11.57 12.73 -2.97
CA ILE A 38 -12.61 12.20 -2.07
C ILE A 38 -13.87 11.71 -2.82
N SER A 39 -14.10 12.21 -4.02
CA SER A 39 -15.25 11.78 -4.84
C SER A 39 -14.99 10.52 -5.66
N LYS A 40 -13.75 10.06 -5.73
CA LYS A 40 -13.43 8.85 -6.49
C LYS A 40 -13.98 7.61 -5.81
N ASN A 41 -14.33 6.63 -6.63
CA ASN A 41 -14.74 5.34 -6.11
C ASN A 41 -13.52 4.50 -5.77
N ILE A 42 -13.21 4.41 -4.50
CA ILE A 42 -12.06 3.66 -4.00
C ILE A 42 -12.45 2.37 -3.28
N ARG A 43 -13.71 2.07 -3.24
CA ARG A 43 -14.21 0.88 -2.55
C ARG A 43 -13.60 -0.38 -3.12
N ASN A 44 -13.16 -1.26 -2.23
CA ASN A 44 -12.63 -2.58 -2.57
C ASN A 44 -11.39 -2.53 -3.46
N LYS A 45 -10.62 -1.45 -3.37
CA LYS A 45 -9.38 -1.29 -4.13
C LYS A 45 -8.18 -1.18 -3.21
N ILE A 46 -7.02 -1.48 -3.76
CA ILE A 46 -5.76 -1.22 -3.07
C ILE A 46 -5.41 0.23 -3.35
N ILE A 47 -5.31 1.02 -2.30
CA ILE A 47 -5.12 2.47 -2.42
C ILE A 47 -3.65 2.82 -2.22
N LEU A 48 -3.13 3.59 -3.16
CA LEU A 48 -1.75 4.07 -3.12
C LEU A 48 -1.76 5.57 -2.85
N ILE A 49 -1.08 5.98 -1.78
CA ILE A 49 -0.95 7.40 -1.41
C ILE A 49 0.52 7.73 -1.16
N GLU A 50 0.84 9.01 -1.26
CA GLU A 50 2.20 9.44 -1.08
C GLU A 50 2.60 9.48 0.39
N LYS A 51 1.81 10.13 1.23
CA LYS A 51 2.13 10.33 2.64
C LYS A 51 1.10 9.67 3.55
N ALA A 52 1.58 9.05 4.61
CA ALA A 52 0.73 8.38 5.59
C ALA A 52 0.24 9.38 6.66
N ASP A 53 -0.49 10.41 6.25
CA ASP A 53 -0.92 11.47 7.17
C ASP A 53 -2.43 11.50 7.37
N PRO A 54 -2.89 12.23 8.42
CA PRO A 54 -4.32 12.27 8.77
C PRO A 54 -5.24 12.84 7.68
N GLY A 55 -4.69 13.59 6.73
CA GLY A 55 -5.47 14.13 5.62
C GLY A 55 -6.16 13.07 4.77
N PHE A 56 -5.70 11.83 4.85
CA PHE A 56 -6.29 10.70 4.13
C PHE A 56 -7.22 9.84 4.99
N ASP A 57 -7.54 10.25 6.21
CA ASP A 57 -8.33 9.41 7.11
C ASP A 57 -9.70 9.03 6.54
N TRP A 58 -10.24 9.86 5.65
CA TRP A 58 -11.54 9.60 5.00
C TRP A 58 -11.58 8.31 4.18
N ILE A 59 -10.42 7.77 3.77
CA ILE A 59 -10.40 6.56 2.95
C ILE A 59 -10.98 5.35 3.70
N PHE A 60 -10.83 5.32 5.02
CA PHE A 60 -11.28 4.18 5.81
C PHE A 60 -12.79 4.03 5.85
N SER A 61 -13.53 5.11 5.64
CA SER A 61 -15.00 5.05 5.55
C SER A 61 -15.46 4.49 4.21
N LYS A 62 -14.57 4.35 3.25
CA LYS A 62 -14.88 3.91 1.88
C LYS A 62 -14.70 2.41 1.66
N LYS A 63 -14.36 1.66 2.69
CA LYS A 63 -14.15 0.20 2.62
C LYS A 63 -13.10 -0.20 1.60
N ILE A 64 -11.92 0.36 1.74
CA ILE A 64 -10.78 0.00 0.89
C ILE A 64 -10.32 -1.43 1.19
N LYS A 65 -9.68 -2.02 0.23
CA LYS A 65 -9.18 -3.39 0.36
C LYS A 65 -7.83 -3.43 1.07
N ALA A 66 -6.97 -2.46 0.78
CA ALA A 66 -5.64 -2.35 1.35
C ALA A 66 -5.08 -0.96 1.12
N LEU A 67 -4.00 -0.64 1.81
CA LEU A 67 -3.33 0.65 1.70
C LEU A 67 -1.84 0.45 1.46
N ILE A 68 -1.28 1.24 0.54
CA ILE A 68 0.16 1.31 0.32
C ILE A 68 0.54 2.79 0.36
N THR A 69 1.58 3.12 1.13
CA THR A 69 2.06 4.49 1.18
C THR A 69 3.53 4.58 0.77
N LYS A 70 3.87 5.67 0.09
CA LYS A 70 5.24 5.97 -0.29
C LYS A 70 6.09 6.28 0.94
N TYR A 71 5.59 7.16 1.80
CA TYR A 71 6.26 7.59 3.02
C TYR A 71 5.42 7.27 4.25
N GLY A 72 6.09 7.11 5.37
CA GLY A 72 5.46 6.86 6.64
C GLY A 72 6.18 5.76 7.41
N GLY A 73 5.98 5.73 8.70
CA GLY A 73 6.60 4.73 9.57
C GLY A 73 5.57 3.93 10.35
N VAL A 74 6.06 3.01 11.16
CA VAL A 74 5.21 2.13 11.97
C VAL A 74 4.34 2.92 12.94
N ASN A 75 4.77 4.10 13.34
CA ASN A 75 4.02 4.97 14.25
C ASN A 75 3.22 6.05 13.55
N SER A 76 3.13 6.00 12.22
CA SER A 76 2.33 6.96 11.48
C SER A 76 0.84 6.76 11.76
N HIS A 77 0.07 7.84 11.57
CA HIS A 77 -1.38 7.78 11.75
C HIS A 77 -2.02 6.64 10.96
N MET A 78 -1.63 6.51 9.69
CA MET A 78 -2.24 5.51 8.81
C MET A 78 -1.85 4.09 9.21
N SER A 79 -0.64 3.89 9.70
CA SER A 79 -0.20 2.59 10.22
C SER A 79 -1.08 2.16 11.38
N ILE A 80 -1.28 3.06 12.32
CA ILE A 80 -2.09 2.81 13.51
C ILE A 80 -3.54 2.52 13.11
N ARG A 81 -4.08 3.32 12.19
CA ARG A 81 -5.46 3.13 11.73
C ARG A 81 -5.65 1.79 11.01
N CYS A 82 -4.70 1.41 10.17
CA CYS A 82 -4.77 0.12 9.47
C CYS A 82 -4.74 -1.05 10.46
N GLU A 83 -3.91 -0.95 11.48
CA GLU A 83 -3.86 -1.97 12.51
C GLU A 83 -5.18 -2.07 13.27
N GLU A 84 -5.71 -0.94 13.72
CA GLU A 84 -6.98 -0.88 14.45
C GLU A 84 -8.14 -1.45 13.63
N LEU A 85 -8.18 -1.15 12.34
CA LEU A 85 -9.27 -1.53 11.46
C LEU A 85 -9.04 -2.86 10.73
N ASN A 86 -7.91 -3.50 11.01
CA ASN A 86 -7.55 -4.78 10.41
C ASN A 86 -7.44 -4.69 8.87
N VAL A 87 -6.93 -3.57 8.38
CA VAL A 87 -6.72 -3.32 6.94
C VAL A 87 -5.29 -3.69 6.59
N PRO A 88 -5.07 -4.58 5.60
CA PRO A 88 -3.72 -4.90 5.15
C PRO A 88 -3.04 -3.67 4.56
N ALA A 89 -1.77 -3.46 4.89
CA ALA A 89 -1.07 -2.30 4.41
C ALA A 89 0.43 -2.52 4.29
N ALA A 90 1.05 -1.78 3.37
CA ALA A 90 2.49 -1.64 3.27
C ALA A 90 2.81 -0.16 3.41
N ILE A 91 3.33 0.23 4.56
CA ILE A 91 3.55 1.63 4.91
C ILE A 91 5.03 1.99 4.70
N GLY A 92 5.27 3.04 3.91
CA GLY A 92 6.63 3.53 3.71
C GLY A 92 7.43 2.68 2.74
N ILE A 93 6.90 2.40 1.55
CA ILE A 93 7.63 1.59 0.58
C ILE A 93 8.80 2.32 -0.09
N GLY A 94 8.83 3.65 0.03
CA GLY A 94 9.90 4.46 -0.54
C GLY A 94 9.68 4.87 -1.98
N GLU A 95 10.49 5.80 -2.44
CA GLU A 95 10.31 6.42 -3.75
C GLU A 95 10.48 5.43 -4.91
N ASP A 96 11.54 4.62 -4.87
CA ASP A 96 11.81 3.69 -5.96
C ASP A 96 10.70 2.67 -6.13
N ASN A 97 10.26 2.09 -5.04
CA ASN A 97 9.18 1.12 -5.07
C ASN A 97 7.86 1.76 -5.49
N TYR A 98 7.59 2.97 -5.01
CA TYR A 98 6.41 3.72 -5.42
C TYR A 98 6.38 3.94 -6.92
N ASN A 99 7.51 4.40 -7.48
CA ASN A 99 7.61 4.66 -8.92
C ASN A 99 7.47 3.38 -9.74
N ASN A 100 7.90 2.25 -9.19
CA ASN A 100 7.78 0.96 -9.88
C ASN A 100 6.34 0.47 -9.96
N ILE A 101 5.53 0.71 -8.93
CA ILE A 101 4.20 0.12 -8.87
C ILE A 101 3.07 1.07 -9.26
N LYS A 102 3.29 2.38 -9.25
CA LYS A 102 2.19 3.35 -9.43
C LYS A 102 1.40 3.18 -10.71
N ASP A 103 2.00 2.60 -11.73
CA ASP A 103 1.35 2.38 -13.02
C ASP A 103 0.79 0.96 -13.18
N TYR A 104 0.87 0.13 -12.16
CA TYR A 104 0.31 -1.21 -12.22
C TYR A 104 -1.21 -1.15 -12.11
N SER A 105 -1.88 -2.06 -12.82
CA SER A 105 -3.35 -2.15 -12.74
C SER A 105 -3.79 -2.98 -11.54
N ASP A 106 -3.11 -4.09 -11.31
CA ASP A 106 -3.46 -5.04 -10.27
C ASP A 106 -2.24 -5.47 -9.49
N LEU A 107 -2.44 -5.68 -8.20
CA LEU A 107 -1.38 -6.14 -7.30
C LEU A 107 -1.87 -7.26 -6.41
N ILE A 108 -0.91 -8.06 -5.96
CA ILE A 108 -1.09 -8.93 -4.81
C ILE A 108 -0.27 -8.31 -3.68
N LEU A 109 -0.94 -7.94 -2.61
CA LEU A 109 -0.28 -7.47 -1.39
C LEU A 109 -0.24 -8.61 -0.40
N ASN A 110 0.95 -9.15 -0.20
CA ASN A 110 1.16 -10.28 0.70
C ASN A 110 1.83 -9.76 1.97
N CYS A 111 1.02 -9.33 2.93
CA CYS A 111 1.54 -8.83 4.20
C CYS A 111 2.08 -9.96 5.09
N LYS A 112 1.66 -11.18 4.83
CA LYS A 112 2.15 -12.33 5.57
C LYS A 112 3.62 -12.61 5.27
N ASN A 113 4.02 -12.52 4.01
CA ASN A 113 5.40 -12.76 3.58
C ASN A 113 6.14 -11.48 3.22
N GLU A 114 5.52 -10.33 3.48
CA GLU A 114 6.10 -9.01 3.25
C GLU A 114 6.53 -8.80 1.80
N GLN A 115 5.60 -9.04 0.88
CA GLN A 115 5.83 -8.90 -0.55
C GLN A 115 4.72 -8.12 -1.23
N ILE A 116 5.11 -7.37 -2.26
CA ILE A 116 4.17 -6.73 -3.18
C ILE A 116 4.46 -7.33 -4.56
N ILE A 117 3.45 -7.93 -5.16
CA ILE A 117 3.62 -8.70 -6.39
C ILE A 117 2.71 -8.13 -7.47
N LYS A 118 3.29 -7.87 -8.64
CA LYS A 118 2.51 -7.45 -9.79
C LYS A 118 1.65 -8.63 -10.26
N ASN A 119 0.36 -8.37 -10.38
CA ASN A 119 -0.59 -9.38 -10.83
C ASN A 119 -1.14 -8.99 -12.20
N ASN A 120 -0.63 -9.61 -13.22
CA ASN A 120 -1.09 -9.38 -14.59
C ASN A 120 -2.18 -10.35 -14.98
#